data_64abe08a1fef517e9ab58ead9d57eac5
#
_entry.id   64abe08a1fef517e9ab58ead9d57eac5
#
_cell.length_a   1.000
_cell.length_b   1.000
_cell.length_c   1.000
_cell.angle_alpha   90.00
_cell.angle_beta   90.00
_cell.angle_gamma   90.00
#
_symmetry.space_group_name_H-M   'P 1'
#
loop_
_entity.id
_entity.type
_entity.pdbx_description
1 polymer ?
#
loop_
_entity_poly.entity_id
_entity_poly.type
_entity_poly.pdbx_seq_one_letter_code
_entity_poly.pdbx_strand_id
1 'polypeptide(L)'
;MAGFVMPSSVQEFYQTLVARAEEAFAAREEGKKIVIQVGSATCEHAAGSREVLDEFRKHIISSGRKDIVLRQTGCTGRCSREPIVGVFIPGRMPVKYERVDRELVHDIFVQHVQGGAPITEHVLDAEQNKVSEYEFLFCDSSRCGWQGGLRIKDVFTEKLRAAGVDMERVKVSLASCFGACGKELAGTCSHVLVRPLKILYRVKSEADLDEIVQKQVLKGKIVEQLRVGDEPVSQEFFDVYGDVAFFNRQSRVALRNNGVVDPESFDEFIHYKGFKALATVLERGDPQWVIDEVTKARLRGRGG
;
A
#
# COMPACT_ATOMS: atom_id res chain seq x y z
N MET A 1 5.75 -26.61 -30.05
CA MET A 1 6.79 -26.02 -29.18
C MET A 1 7.29 -24.78 -29.91
N ALA A 2 6.89 -23.59 -29.48
CA ALA A 2 7.46 -22.36 -30.02
C ALA A 2 8.93 -22.32 -29.58
N GLY A 3 9.87 -22.31 -30.56
CA GLY A 3 11.28 -22.24 -30.27
C GLY A 3 11.60 -20.98 -29.50
N PHE A 4 12.23 -21.13 -28.33
CA PHE A 4 12.74 -20.01 -27.55
C PHE A 4 13.85 -19.34 -28.37
N VAL A 5 13.55 -18.15 -28.88
CA VAL A 5 14.55 -17.31 -29.56
C VAL A 5 15.35 -16.62 -28.46
N MET A 6 16.65 -16.91 -28.39
CA MET A 6 17.53 -16.22 -27.43
C MET A 6 17.57 -14.72 -27.76
N PRO A 7 17.32 -13.84 -26.78
CA PRO A 7 17.41 -12.40 -27.00
C PRO A 7 18.84 -12.00 -27.40
N SER A 8 18.95 -10.95 -28.21
CA SER A 8 20.24 -10.47 -28.72
C SER A 8 21.03 -9.66 -27.68
N SER A 9 20.37 -9.15 -26.64
CA SER A 9 20.99 -8.37 -25.56
C SER A 9 20.37 -8.68 -24.20
N VAL A 10 21.06 -8.28 -23.13
CA VAL A 10 20.57 -8.40 -21.75
C VAL A 10 19.33 -7.54 -21.54
N GLN A 11 19.30 -6.34 -22.14
CA GLN A 11 18.15 -5.44 -22.05
C GLN A 11 16.92 -6.04 -22.74
N GLU A 12 17.08 -6.62 -23.91
CA GLU A 12 15.98 -7.29 -24.62
C GLU A 12 15.43 -8.47 -23.79
N PHE A 13 16.31 -9.27 -23.19
CA PHE A 13 15.90 -10.33 -22.27
C PHE A 13 15.12 -9.76 -21.06
N TYR A 14 15.62 -8.70 -20.44
CA TYR A 14 14.91 -8.07 -19.32
C TYR A 14 13.53 -7.55 -19.73
N GLN A 15 13.37 -6.96 -20.91
CA GLN A 15 12.07 -6.51 -21.42
C GLN A 15 11.09 -7.68 -21.63
N THR A 16 11.55 -8.85 -22.03
CA THR A 16 10.68 -10.05 -22.12
C THR A 16 10.19 -10.49 -20.75
N LEU A 17 11.03 -10.39 -19.71
CA LEU A 17 10.62 -10.66 -18.32
C LEU A 17 9.61 -9.64 -17.82
N VAL A 18 9.81 -8.35 -18.15
CA VAL A 18 8.87 -7.28 -17.79
C VAL A 18 7.51 -7.52 -18.44
N ALA A 19 7.47 -7.80 -19.74
CA ALA A 19 6.22 -8.06 -20.45
C ALA A 19 5.45 -9.25 -19.84
N ARG A 20 6.15 -10.33 -19.50
CA ARG A 20 5.55 -11.49 -18.81
C ARG A 20 5.01 -11.12 -17.43
N ALA A 21 5.78 -10.35 -16.66
CA ALA A 21 5.38 -9.93 -15.33
C ALA A 21 4.15 -9.00 -15.37
N GLU A 22 4.09 -8.10 -16.33
CA GLU A 22 2.94 -7.21 -16.59
C GLU A 22 1.68 -8.02 -16.93
N GLU A 23 1.80 -9.02 -17.81
CA GLU A 23 0.70 -9.92 -18.17
C GLU A 23 0.22 -10.73 -16.96
N ALA A 24 1.14 -11.31 -16.19
CA ALA A 24 0.84 -12.06 -14.96
C ALA A 24 0.17 -11.16 -13.91
N PHE A 25 0.59 -9.91 -13.80
CA PHE A 25 0.03 -8.96 -12.87
C PHE A 25 -1.38 -8.54 -13.29
N ALA A 26 -1.59 -8.23 -14.57
CA ALA A 26 -2.90 -7.90 -15.11
C ALA A 26 -3.92 -9.05 -14.96
N ALA A 27 -3.46 -10.30 -15.09
CA ALA A 27 -4.30 -11.49 -14.91
C ALA A 27 -4.78 -11.73 -13.48
N ARG A 28 -4.19 -11.07 -12.48
CA ARG A 28 -4.59 -11.24 -11.05
C ARG A 28 -5.94 -10.64 -10.72
N GLU A 29 -6.49 -9.78 -11.58
CA GLU A 29 -7.74 -9.06 -11.33
C GLU A 29 -7.72 -8.32 -9.99
N GLU A 30 -6.66 -7.55 -9.74
CA GLU A 30 -6.53 -6.77 -8.50
C GLU A 30 -7.75 -5.90 -8.26
N GLY A 31 -8.22 -5.92 -7.01
CA GLY A 31 -9.42 -5.20 -6.59
C GLY A 31 -10.74 -5.96 -6.81
N LYS A 32 -10.73 -7.14 -7.45
CA LYS A 32 -11.93 -8.00 -7.55
C LYS A 32 -11.92 -9.16 -6.57
N LYS A 33 -10.74 -9.54 -6.05
CA LYS A 33 -10.58 -10.68 -5.14
C LYS A 33 -10.27 -10.22 -3.73
N ILE A 34 -10.64 -11.03 -2.75
CA ILE A 34 -10.21 -10.84 -1.36
C ILE A 34 -8.74 -11.26 -1.29
N VAL A 35 -7.88 -10.39 -0.74
CA VAL A 35 -6.47 -10.72 -0.52
C VAL A 35 -6.23 -10.89 0.97
N ILE A 36 -5.67 -12.04 1.34
CA ILE A 36 -5.14 -12.30 2.68
C ILE A 36 -3.62 -12.26 2.57
N GLN A 37 -2.98 -11.35 3.28
CA GLN A 37 -1.55 -11.13 3.25
C GLN A 37 -0.93 -11.45 4.60
N VAL A 38 0.00 -12.41 4.64
CA VAL A 38 0.66 -12.87 5.87
C VAL A 38 2.11 -12.40 5.87
N GLY A 39 2.56 -11.80 6.97
CA GLY A 39 3.96 -11.44 7.17
C GLY A 39 4.87 -12.67 7.11
N SER A 40 5.99 -12.58 6.39
CA SER A 40 6.84 -13.72 6.05
C SER A 40 8.34 -13.40 6.13
N ALA A 41 8.73 -12.47 7.00
CA ALA A 41 10.12 -12.20 7.32
C ALA A 41 10.64 -13.21 8.38
N THR A 42 11.94 -13.20 8.63
CA THR A 42 12.58 -14.12 9.61
C THR A 42 11.94 -14.05 10.99
N CYS A 43 11.66 -12.83 11.50
CA CYS A 43 10.98 -12.63 12.78
C CYS A 43 9.52 -13.09 12.73
N GLU A 44 8.80 -12.83 11.65
CA GLU A 44 7.44 -13.34 11.43
C GLU A 44 7.40 -14.88 11.47
N HIS A 45 8.37 -15.53 10.82
CA HIS A 45 8.48 -17.00 10.88
C HIS A 45 8.79 -17.51 12.28
N ALA A 46 9.66 -16.82 13.01
CA ALA A 46 9.95 -17.16 14.41
C ALA A 46 8.74 -16.94 15.33
N ALA A 47 7.84 -16.04 14.98
CA ALA A 47 6.60 -15.78 15.69
C ALA A 47 5.45 -16.72 15.29
N GLY A 48 5.62 -17.62 14.29
CA GLY A 48 4.62 -18.60 13.90
C GLY A 48 3.85 -18.30 12.60
N SER A 49 4.34 -17.38 11.76
CA SER A 49 3.60 -16.99 10.54
C SER A 49 3.45 -18.13 9.52
N ARG A 50 4.32 -19.14 9.55
CA ARG A 50 4.18 -20.33 8.68
C ARG A 50 2.94 -21.12 9.02
N GLU A 51 2.72 -21.33 10.30
CA GLU A 51 1.53 -22.02 10.82
C GLU A 51 0.25 -21.25 10.50
N VAL A 52 0.29 -19.91 10.61
CA VAL A 52 -0.79 -19.01 10.21
C VAL A 52 -1.10 -19.14 8.72
N LEU A 53 -0.06 -19.13 7.89
CA LEU A 53 -0.19 -19.28 6.44
C LEU A 53 -0.82 -20.62 6.06
N ASP A 54 -0.36 -21.71 6.68
CA ASP A 54 -0.87 -23.07 6.43
C ASP A 54 -2.32 -23.21 6.90
N GLU A 55 -2.71 -22.58 7.99
CA GLU A 55 -4.08 -22.60 8.47
C GLU A 55 -5.02 -21.82 7.54
N PHE A 56 -4.63 -20.67 7.04
CA PHE A 56 -5.40 -19.97 5.99
C PHE A 56 -5.54 -20.81 4.72
N ARG A 57 -4.49 -21.52 4.28
CA ARG A 57 -4.59 -22.43 3.12
C ARG A 57 -5.65 -23.50 3.32
N LYS A 58 -5.71 -24.13 4.50
CA LYS A 58 -6.72 -25.14 4.83
C LYS A 58 -8.13 -24.56 4.76
N HIS A 59 -8.35 -23.40 5.37
CA HIS A 59 -9.64 -22.73 5.34
C HIS A 59 -10.08 -22.35 3.92
N ILE A 60 -9.18 -21.83 3.10
CA ILE A 60 -9.47 -21.48 1.70
C ILE A 60 -9.84 -22.73 0.91
N ILE A 61 -9.07 -23.81 1.01
CA ILE A 61 -9.33 -25.07 0.33
C ILE A 61 -10.69 -25.65 0.78
N SER A 62 -10.93 -25.70 2.08
CA SER A 62 -12.17 -26.26 2.66
C SER A 62 -13.40 -25.44 2.27
N SER A 63 -13.27 -24.14 2.08
CA SER A 63 -14.38 -23.25 1.68
C SER A 63 -14.75 -23.39 0.21
N GLY A 64 -13.89 -23.95 -0.64
CA GLY A 64 -14.07 -24.03 -2.10
C GLY A 64 -14.08 -22.67 -2.82
N ARG A 65 -13.79 -21.57 -2.12
CA ARG A 65 -13.79 -20.22 -2.70
C ARG A 65 -12.61 -20.00 -3.63
N LYS A 66 -12.87 -19.40 -4.79
CA LYS A 66 -11.87 -19.06 -5.83
C LYS A 66 -11.55 -17.56 -5.89
N ASP A 67 -12.27 -16.76 -5.13
CA ASP A 67 -12.15 -15.32 -5.06
C ASP A 67 -11.24 -14.86 -3.91
N ILE A 68 -10.49 -15.76 -3.29
CA ILE A 68 -9.52 -15.46 -2.23
C ILE A 68 -8.12 -15.74 -2.74
N VAL A 69 -7.24 -14.76 -2.56
CA VAL A 69 -5.80 -14.88 -2.83
C VAL A 69 -5.05 -14.83 -1.50
N LEU A 70 -4.27 -15.86 -1.21
CA LEU A 70 -3.34 -15.88 -0.09
C LEU A 70 -1.94 -15.56 -0.60
N ARG A 71 -1.31 -14.55 0.00
CA ARG A 71 0.03 -14.10 -0.37
C ARG A 71 0.88 -13.79 0.85
N GLN A 72 2.16 -13.70 0.64
CA GLN A 72 3.14 -13.33 1.65
C GLN A 72 3.60 -11.88 1.48
N THR A 73 4.19 -11.32 2.52
CA THR A 73 4.82 -10.00 2.47
C THR A 73 6.11 -9.97 3.28
N GLY A 74 7.03 -9.10 2.89
CA GLY A 74 8.28 -8.85 3.62
C GLY A 74 8.05 -8.09 4.94
N CYS A 75 9.12 -7.88 5.68
CA CYS A 75 9.11 -7.24 6.98
C CYS A 75 8.52 -5.83 6.95
N THR A 76 7.59 -5.57 7.85
CA THR A 76 6.97 -4.25 8.03
C THR A 76 7.62 -3.42 9.14
N GLY A 77 8.52 -4.01 9.93
CA GLY A 77 9.22 -3.34 11.04
C GLY A 77 8.44 -3.32 12.35
N ARG A 78 7.40 -4.15 12.49
CA ARG A 78 6.53 -4.21 13.68
C ARG A 78 6.73 -5.51 14.47
N CYS A 79 7.97 -5.87 14.74
CA CYS A 79 8.36 -7.18 15.31
C CYS A 79 7.63 -7.56 16.62
N SER A 80 7.28 -6.59 17.47
CA SER A 80 6.55 -6.86 18.71
C SER A 80 5.05 -7.20 18.51
N ARG A 81 4.55 -7.07 17.27
CA ARG A 81 3.15 -7.29 16.89
C ARG A 81 2.95 -8.50 15.98
N GLU A 82 4.03 -9.18 15.64
CA GLU A 82 4.04 -10.33 14.73
C GLU A 82 3.41 -11.60 15.38
N PRO A 83 2.81 -12.50 14.59
CA PRO A 83 2.57 -12.42 13.15
C PRO A 83 1.51 -11.38 12.78
N ILE A 84 1.72 -10.67 11.67
CA ILE A 84 0.77 -9.68 11.15
C ILE A 84 0.06 -10.24 9.92
N VAL A 85 -1.27 -10.11 9.91
CA VAL A 85 -2.12 -10.52 8.78
C VAL A 85 -2.94 -9.34 8.29
N GLY A 86 -2.86 -9.05 6.99
CA GLY A 86 -3.72 -8.09 6.32
C GLY A 86 -4.87 -8.77 5.59
N VAL A 87 -6.08 -8.27 5.74
CA VAL A 87 -7.27 -8.69 4.98
C VAL A 87 -7.77 -7.51 4.17
N PHE A 88 -7.80 -7.70 2.85
CA PHE A 88 -8.19 -6.70 1.86
C PHE A 88 -9.42 -7.19 1.12
N ILE A 89 -10.57 -6.61 1.44
CA ILE A 89 -11.85 -6.93 0.79
C ILE A 89 -12.16 -5.81 -0.22
N PRO A 90 -12.50 -6.13 -1.47
CA PRO A 90 -12.86 -5.12 -2.47
C PRO A 90 -13.91 -4.13 -1.97
N GLY A 91 -13.64 -2.83 -2.17
CA GLY A 91 -14.55 -1.76 -1.76
C GLY A 91 -14.62 -1.48 -0.25
N ARG A 92 -13.82 -2.17 0.57
CA ARG A 92 -13.74 -1.94 2.03
C ARG A 92 -12.37 -1.46 2.45
N MET A 93 -12.31 -0.81 3.61
CA MET A 93 -11.04 -0.46 4.23
C MET A 93 -10.25 -1.72 4.57
N PRO A 94 -8.94 -1.76 4.26
CA PRO A 94 -8.09 -2.89 4.64
C PRO A 94 -7.96 -2.96 6.16
N VAL A 95 -7.97 -4.18 6.69
CA VAL A 95 -7.80 -4.44 8.11
C VAL A 95 -6.54 -5.26 8.32
N LYS A 96 -5.70 -4.86 9.25
CA LYS A 96 -4.53 -5.63 9.68
C LYS A 96 -4.73 -6.12 11.10
N TYR A 97 -4.40 -7.36 11.31
CA TYR A 97 -4.43 -8.05 12.60
C TYR A 97 -3.02 -8.27 13.12
N GLU A 98 -2.86 -8.23 14.43
CA GLU A 98 -1.60 -8.48 15.10
C GLU A 98 -1.63 -9.75 15.94
N ARG A 99 -0.46 -10.35 16.20
CA ARG A 99 -0.28 -11.53 17.06
C ARG A 99 -1.20 -12.67 16.66
N VAL A 100 -1.35 -12.87 15.36
CA VAL A 100 -2.27 -13.86 14.82
C VAL A 100 -1.71 -15.25 15.06
N ASP A 101 -2.51 -16.09 15.70
CA ASP A 101 -2.28 -17.53 15.89
C ASP A 101 -3.31 -18.34 15.08
N ARG A 102 -3.28 -19.67 15.24
CA ARG A 102 -4.18 -20.56 14.50
C ARG A 102 -5.66 -20.39 14.88
N GLU A 103 -5.94 -20.07 16.12
CA GLU A 103 -7.32 -19.89 16.61
C GLU A 103 -7.88 -18.60 16.01
N LEU A 104 -7.12 -17.53 16.06
CA LEU A 104 -7.50 -16.24 15.47
C LEU A 104 -7.62 -16.32 13.94
N VAL A 105 -6.86 -17.17 13.25
CA VAL A 105 -7.03 -17.42 11.81
C VAL A 105 -8.44 -17.92 11.50
N HIS A 106 -8.96 -18.87 12.29
CA HIS A 106 -10.32 -19.35 12.12
C HIS A 106 -11.34 -18.22 12.24
N ASP A 107 -11.23 -17.41 13.29
CA ASP A 107 -12.14 -16.31 13.54
C ASP A 107 -12.05 -15.24 12.46
N ILE A 108 -10.86 -14.84 12.04
CA ILE A 108 -10.66 -13.92 10.93
C ILE A 108 -11.31 -14.46 9.65
N PHE A 109 -11.13 -15.74 9.36
CA PHE A 109 -11.69 -16.34 8.15
C PHE A 109 -13.22 -16.35 8.18
N VAL A 110 -13.83 -16.80 9.28
CA VAL A 110 -15.28 -16.92 9.40
C VAL A 110 -15.96 -15.56 9.54
N GLN A 111 -15.48 -14.71 10.45
CA GLN A 111 -16.17 -13.46 10.78
C GLN A 111 -15.85 -12.37 9.76
N HIS A 112 -14.57 -12.19 9.38
CA HIS A 112 -14.19 -11.09 8.50
C HIS A 112 -14.19 -11.50 7.02
N VAL A 113 -13.51 -12.60 6.64
CA VAL A 113 -13.39 -12.98 5.22
C VAL A 113 -14.73 -13.45 4.64
N GLN A 114 -15.49 -14.24 5.39
CA GLN A 114 -16.79 -14.73 4.97
C GLN A 114 -17.94 -13.79 5.37
N GLY A 115 -17.95 -13.32 6.63
CA GLY A 115 -19.02 -12.51 7.19
C GLY A 115 -18.86 -11.02 6.96
N GLY A 116 -17.67 -10.55 6.62
CA GLY A 116 -17.38 -9.15 6.35
C GLY A 116 -17.27 -8.27 7.60
N ALA A 117 -17.30 -8.84 8.81
CA ALA A 117 -17.21 -8.11 10.08
C ALA A 117 -15.80 -8.29 10.69
N PRO A 118 -14.96 -7.25 10.77
CA PRO A 118 -13.64 -7.36 11.37
C PRO A 118 -13.69 -7.60 12.88
N ILE A 119 -12.68 -8.29 13.42
CA ILE A 119 -12.50 -8.56 14.84
C ILE A 119 -11.72 -7.39 15.42
N THR A 120 -12.41 -6.41 15.98
CA THR A 120 -11.85 -5.10 16.33
C THR A 120 -10.79 -5.14 17.42
N GLU A 121 -10.89 -6.06 18.37
CA GLU A 121 -9.94 -6.23 19.47
C GLU A 121 -8.56 -6.76 19.05
N HIS A 122 -8.47 -7.41 17.88
CA HIS A 122 -7.22 -7.91 17.31
C HIS A 122 -6.66 -7.08 16.16
N VAL A 123 -7.27 -5.94 15.89
CA VAL A 123 -6.75 -5.01 14.88
C VAL A 123 -5.41 -4.46 15.34
N LEU A 124 -4.45 -4.40 14.41
CA LEU A 124 -3.11 -3.86 14.66
C LEU A 124 -3.19 -2.46 15.23
N ASP A 125 -2.63 -2.26 16.44
CA ASP A 125 -2.72 -1.00 17.20
C ASP A 125 -4.18 -0.53 17.40
N ALA A 126 -5.09 -1.41 17.82
CA ALA A 126 -6.54 -1.15 17.93
C ALA A 126 -6.88 0.15 18.69
N GLU A 127 -6.10 0.53 19.70
CA GLU A 127 -6.26 1.77 20.44
C GLU A 127 -6.14 3.04 19.56
N GLN A 128 -5.37 2.96 18.47
CA GLN A 128 -5.06 4.06 17.55
C GLN A 128 -5.70 3.89 16.18
N ASN A 129 -6.07 2.67 15.81
CA ASN A 129 -6.58 2.29 14.50
C ASN A 129 -8.00 1.76 14.59
N LYS A 130 -8.97 2.67 14.69
CA LYS A 130 -10.38 2.29 14.53
C LYS A 130 -10.64 1.89 13.09
N VAL A 131 -11.41 0.84 12.89
CA VAL A 131 -11.93 0.48 11.56
C VAL A 131 -12.99 1.50 11.18
N SER A 132 -12.75 2.24 10.12
CA SER A 132 -13.66 3.25 9.58
C SER A 132 -14.18 2.84 8.20
N GLU A 133 -15.27 3.43 7.75
CA GLU A 133 -15.79 3.22 6.40
C GLU A 133 -14.93 3.95 5.36
N TYR A 134 -14.43 5.13 5.72
CA TYR A 134 -13.59 5.98 4.86
C TYR A 134 -12.37 6.48 5.62
N GLU A 135 -11.28 6.63 4.90
CA GLU A 135 -10.12 7.38 5.36
C GLU A 135 -9.78 8.47 4.35
N PHE A 136 -9.64 9.71 4.86
CA PHE A 136 -9.11 10.84 4.12
C PHE A 136 -7.67 11.06 4.54
N LEU A 137 -6.74 10.69 3.68
CA LEU A 137 -5.31 10.72 3.94
C LEU A 137 -4.70 11.94 3.27
N PHE A 138 -4.30 12.92 4.08
CA PHE A 138 -3.72 14.19 3.62
C PHE A 138 -2.22 14.05 3.44
N CYS A 139 -1.69 14.52 2.31
CA CYS A 139 -0.25 14.62 2.15
C CYS A 139 0.32 15.72 3.05
N ASP A 140 1.40 15.38 3.77
CA ASP A 140 2.15 16.33 4.58
C ASP A 140 3.60 16.35 4.13
N SER A 141 4.05 17.51 3.68
CA SER A 141 5.43 17.72 3.29
C SER A 141 5.89 19.08 3.77
N SER A 142 7.01 19.13 4.45
CA SER A 142 7.68 20.37 4.83
C SER A 142 8.05 21.28 3.63
N ARG A 143 7.99 20.74 2.42
CA ARG A 143 8.22 21.46 1.16
C ARG A 143 6.95 21.99 0.52
N CYS A 144 5.78 21.57 0.99
CA CYS A 144 4.49 22.09 0.52
C CYS A 144 4.18 23.36 1.30
N GLY A 145 4.42 24.53 0.69
CA GLY A 145 4.23 25.84 1.29
C GLY A 145 2.77 26.23 1.53
N TRP A 146 1.80 25.48 1.04
CA TRP A 146 0.39 25.78 1.23
C TRP A 146 -0.10 25.24 2.58
N GLN A 147 -0.13 26.09 3.57
CA GLN A 147 -0.71 25.94 4.92
C GLN A 147 -0.32 24.68 5.73
N GLY A 148 0.52 23.77 5.20
CA GLY A 148 0.88 22.51 5.85
C GLY A 148 -0.27 21.50 5.92
N GLY A 149 0.02 20.23 5.69
CA GLY A 149 -0.98 19.15 5.70
C GLY A 149 -1.72 19.03 7.05
N LEU A 150 -1.04 19.33 8.16
CA LEU A 150 -1.63 19.30 9.49
C LEU A 150 -2.81 20.30 9.63
N ARG A 151 -2.59 21.55 9.20
CA ARG A 151 -3.66 22.57 9.27
C ARG A 151 -4.85 22.22 8.38
N ILE A 152 -4.60 21.76 7.16
CA ILE A 152 -5.67 21.36 6.23
C ILE A 152 -6.47 20.19 6.78
N LYS A 153 -5.80 19.19 7.36
CA LYS A 153 -6.43 18.08 8.06
C LYS A 153 -7.34 18.57 9.19
N ASP A 154 -6.87 19.52 10.00
CA ASP A 154 -7.63 20.05 11.13
C ASP A 154 -8.86 20.84 10.64
N VAL A 155 -8.70 21.71 9.65
CA VAL A 155 -9.81 22.41 8.99
C VAL A 155 -10.82 21.44 8.41
N PHE A 156 -10.37 20.37 7.71
CA PHE A 156 -11.27 19.37 7.17
C PHE A 156 -12.04 18.63 8.28
N THR A 157 -11.34 18.29 9.36
CA THR A 157 -11.95 17.63 10.52
C THR A 157 -13.04 18.52 11.17
N GLU A 158 -12.80 19.82 11.30
CA GLU A 158 -13.79 20.77 11.80
C GLU A 158 -15.01 20.88 10.87
N LYS A 159 -14.78 20.91 9.54
CA LYS A 159 -15.86 20.93 8.54
C LYS A 159 -16.72 19.64 8.59
N LEU A 160 -16.11 18.48 8.80
CA LEU A 160 -16.82 17.21 8.97
C LEU A 160 -17.74 17.28 10.22
N ARG A 161 -17.22 17.75 11.35
CA ARG A 161 -17.99 17.92 12.59
C ARG A 161 -19.13 18.92 12.43
N ALA A 162 -18.85 20.06 11.80
CA ALA A 162 -19.86 21.09 11.52
C ALA A 162 -20.98 20.57 10.58
N ALA A 163 -20.66 19.65 9.70
CA ALA A 163 -21.62 18.98 8.82
C ALA A 163 -22.39 17.83 9.50
N GLY A 164 -22.15 17.56 10.78
CA GLY A 164 -22.81 16.49 11.54
C GLY A 164 -22.36 15.07 11.13
N VAL A 165 -21.18 14.93 10.54
CA VAL A 165 -20.64 13.63 10.15
C VAL A 165 -20.26 12.84 11.39
N ASP A 166 -20.68 11.58 11.43
CA ASP A 166 -20.25 10.63 12.46
C ASP A 166 -18.75 10.32 12.30
N MET A 167 -17.96 10.81 13.25
CA MET A 167 -16.50 10.67 13.24
C MET A 167 -16.02 9.23 13.51
N GLU A 168 -16.89 8.32 13.92
CA GLU A 168 -16.56 6.89 14.00
C GLU A 168 -16.51 6.24 12.58
N ARG A 169 -17.24 6.80 11.62
CA ARG A 169 -17.26 6.32 10.23
C ARG A 169 -16.12 6.86 9.38
N VAL A 170 -15.50 7.96 9.79
CA VAL A 170 -14.52 8.67 8.97
C VAL A 170 -13.22 8.86 9.75
N LYS A 171 -12.13 8.32 9.20
CA LYS A 171 -10.78 8.55 9.70
C LYS A 171 -10.10 9.65 8.89
N VAL A 172 -9.48 10.60 9.55
CA VAL A 172 -8.68 11.66 8.91
C VAL A 172 -7.25 11.55 9.37
N SER A 173 -6.33 11.29 8.44
CA SER A 173 -4.93 10.97 8.73
C SER A 173 -3.96 11.83 7.92
N LEU A 174 -2.71 11.88 8.38
CA LEU A 174 -1.61 12.47 7.64
C LEU A 174 -0.71 11.38 7.06
N ALA A 175 -0.20 11.62 5.86
CA ALA A 175 0.83 10.81 5.25
C ALA A 175 2.04 11.67 4.87
N SER A 176 3.12 11.01 4.46
CA SER A 176 4.23 11.66 3.78
C SER A 176 3.78 12.23 2.42
N CYS A 177 4.66 13.00 1.78
CA CYS A 177 4.42 13.54 0.45
C CYS A 177 4.08 12.43 -0.56
N PHE A 178 2.98 12.59 -1.29
CA PHE A 178 2.56 11.65 -2.34
C PHE A 178 3.40 11.78 -3.64
N GLY A 179 4.23 12.83 -3.77
CA GLY A 179 4.95 13.10 -5.00
C GLY A 179 4.08 13.53 -6.19
N ALA A 180 2.80 13.80 -5.95
CA ALA A 180 1.82 14.10 -6.97
C ALA A 180 1.86 15.57 -7.48
N CYS A 181 2.64 16.44 -6.84
CA CYS A 181 2.86 17.80 -7.29
C CYS A 181 3.99 17.82 -8.32
N GLY A 182 3.74 18.14 -9.57
CA GLY A 182 4.80 18.54 -10.50
C GLY A 182 5.57 19.76 -9.95
N LYS A 183 6.73 20.05 -10.52
CA LYS A 183 7.58 21.20 -10.10
C LYS A 183 6.81 22.52 -10.07
N GLU A 184 5.83 22.68 -10.94
CA GLU A 184 5.04 23.90 -11.10
C GLU A 184 3.97 24.10 -10.00
N LEU A 185 3.52 23.02 -9.37
CA LEU A 185 2.45 23.06 -8.37
C LEU A 185 2.96 22.87 -6.94
N ALA A 186 4.26 22.65 -6.78
CA ALA A 186 4.85 22.50 -5.45
C ALA A 186 4.61 23.75 -4.59
N GLY A 187 3.93 23.57 -3.46
CA GLY A 187 3.61 24.66 -2.53
C GLY A 187 2.30 25.40 -2.80
N THR A 188 1.52 25.03 -3.82
CA THR A 188 0.26 25.72 -4.17
C THR A 188 -1.00 24.88 -3.89
N CYS A 189 -0.85 23.61 -3.57
CA CYS A 189 -1.97 22.70 -3.32
C CYS A 189 -1.60 21.61 -2.30
N SER A 190 -2.59 20.93 -1.78
CA SER A 190 -2.46 19.68 -1.06
C SER A 190 -3.18 18.56 -1.81
N HIS A 191 -2.80 17.31 -1.53
CA HIS A 191 -3.49 16.16 -2.07
C HIS A 191 -4.14 15.37 -0.95
N VAL A 192 -5.31 14.80 -1.24
CA VAL A 192 -6.10 13.99 -0.32
C VAL A 192 -6.46 12.68 -1.01
N LEU A 193 -5.95 11.59 -0.47
CA LEU A 193 -6.33 10.25 -0.93
C LEU A 193 -7.56 9.78 -0.14
N VAL A 194 -8.63 9.43 -0.85
CA VAL A 194 -9.85 8.89 -0.27
C VAL A 194 -9.83 7.37 -0.37
N ARG A 195 -9.80 6.69 0.76
CA ARG A 195 -9.84 5.23 0.85
C ARG A 195 -11.21 4.75 1.36
N PRO A 196 -11.70 3.59 0.94
CA PRO A 196 -11.09 2.59 0.06
C PRO A 196 -11.24 2.89 -1.43
N LEU A 197 -11.84 4.01 -1.82
CA LEU A 197 -12.19 4.35 -3.21
C LEU A 197 -10.98 4.62 -4.12
N LYS A 198 -9.79 4.76 -3.56
CA LYS A 198 -8.53 5.06 -4.27
C LYS A 198 -8.59 6.34 -5.11
N ILE A 199 -9.37 7.33 -4.66
CA ILE A 199 -9.54 8.60 -5.34
C ILE A 199 -8.54 9.60 -4.77
N LEU A 200 -7.74 10.21 -5.63
CA LEU A 200 -6.83 11.28 -5.26
C LEU A 200 -7.45 12.63 -5.66
N TYR A 201 -7.68 13.48 -4.68
CA TYR A 201 -8.10 14.86 -4.89
C TYR A 201 -6.93 15.83 -4.78
N ARG A 202 -6.97 16.90 -5.58
CA ARG A 202 -6.10 18.07 -5.44
C ARG A 202 -6.91 19.21 -4.85
N VAL A 203 -6.48 19.69 -3.69
CA VAL A 203 -7.14 20.74 -2.91
C VAL A 203 -6.30 22.00 -2.96
N LYS A 204 -6.89 23.13 -3.36
CA LYS A 204 -6.24 24.44 -3.48
C LYS A 204 -6.85 25.48 -2.56
N SER A 205 -8.04 25.23 -2.02
CA SER A 205 -8.79 26.17 -1.19
C SER A 205 -9.63 25.44 -0.14
N GLU A 206 -10.11 26.18 0.85
CA GLU A 206 -11.06 25.62 1.82
C GLU A 206 -12.42 25.29 1.19
N ALA A 207 -12.80 25.98 0.11
CA ALA A 207 -14.01 25.67 -0.64
C ALA A 207 -13.97 24.28 -1.27
N ASP A 208 -12.77 23.82 -1.70
CA ASP A 208 -12.61 22.47 -2.20
C ASP A 208 -12.87 21.42 -1.11
N LEU A 209 -12.47 21.72 0.13
CA LEU A 209 -12.76 20.86 1.29
C LEU A 209 -14.26 20.82 1.58
N ASP A 210 -14.96 21.96 1.51
CA ASP A 210 -16.41 22.02 1.67
C ASP A 210 -17.11 21.17 0.61
N GLU A 211 -16.63 21.23 -0.62
CA GLU A 211 -17.18 20.45 -1.72
C GLU A 211 -16.99 18.94 -1.51
N ILE A 212 -15.81 18.52 -1.03
CA ILE A 212 -15.54 17.12 -0.67
C ILE A 212 -16.51 16.67 0.44
N VAL A 213 -16.70 17.47 1.48
CA VAL A 213 -17.66 17.14 2.54
C VAL A 213 -19.08 17.00 1.98
N GLN A 214 -19.55 17.99 1.23
CA GLN A 214 -20.93 18.04 0.74
C GLN A 214 -21.25 16.99 -0.33
N LYS A 215 -20.32 16.69 -1.23
CA LYS A 215 -20.54 15.76 -2.33
C LYS A 215 -20.08 14.35 -1.99
N GLN A 216 -18.82 14.19 -1.55
CA GLN A 216 -18.26 12.86 -1.32
C GLN A 216 -18.73 12.26 -0.01
N VAL A 217 -18.63 13.01 1.10
CA VAL A 217 -18.93 12.44 2.43
C VAL A 217 -20.42 12.28 2.64
N LEU A 218 -21.21 13.34 2.38
CA LEU A 218 -22.64 13.33 2.68
C LEU A 218 -23.48 12.65 1.59
N LYS A 219 -23.04 12.66 0.32
CA LYS A 219 -23.85 12.15 -0.80
C LYS A 219 -23.21 10.98 -1.55
N GLY A 220 -22.00 10.56 -1.17
CA GLY A 220 -21.27 9.47 -1.85
C GLY A 220 -20.87 9.76 -3.31
N LYS A 221 -20.87 11.04 -3.71
CA LYS A 221 -20.56 11.44 -5.10
C LYS A 221 -19.12 11.93 -5.24
N ILE A 222 -18.43 11.42 -6.23
CA ILE A 222 -17.06 11.85 -6.54
C ILE A 222 -17.07 13.32 -6.97
N VAL A 223 -16.06 14.08 -6.53
CA VAL A 223 -15.84 15.49 -6.91
C VAL A 223 -14.90 15.52 -8.10
N GLU A 224 -15.42 15.28 -9.31
CA GLU A 224 -14.62 15.05 -10.52
C GLU A 224 -13.65 16.21 -10.85
N GLN A 225 -14.03 17.45 -10.60
CA GLN A 225 -13.16 18.62 -10.86
C GLN A 225 -11.93 18.71 -9.95
N LEU A 226 -11.95 18.03 -8.81
CA LEU A 226 -10.81 17.95 -7.89
C LEU A 226 -9.98 16.69 -8.10
N ARG A 227 -10.48 15.73 -8.87
CA ARG A 227 -9.82 14.45 -9.09
C ARG A 227 -8.53 14.66 -9.87
N VAL A 228 -7.46 14.08 -9.37
CA VAL A 228 -6.21 13.93 -10.11
C VAL A 228 -6.35 12.65 -10.94
N GLY A 229 -6.08 12.75 -12.26
CA GLY A 229 -6.20 11.60 -13.16
C GLY A 229 -5.33 10.40 -12.72
N ASP A 230 -5.50 9.29 -13.43
CA ASP A 230 -4.99 7.95 -13.12
C ASP A 230 -3.45 7.78 -13.09
N GLU A 231 -2.69 8.86 -12.92
CA GLU A 231 -1.26 8.73 -12.72
C GLU A 231 -0.98 7.93 -11.45
N PRO A 232 -0.10 6.92 -11.51
CA PRO A 232 0.22 6.09 -10.38
C PRO A 232 1.01 6.87 -9.33
N VAL A 233 0.29 7.59 -8.50
CA VAL A 233 0.79 7.84 -7.16
C VAL A 233 1.02 6.44 -6.58
N SER A 234 2.01 6.26 -5.73
CA SER A 234 2.30 4.99 -5.07
C SER A 234 1.10 4.48 -4.25
N GLN A 235 -0.03 4.24 -4.92
CA GLN A 235 -1.32 3.84 -4.34
C GLN A 235 -1.16 2.56 -3.55
N GLU A 236 -0.36 1.63 -4.05
CA GLU A 236 -0.07 0.37 -3.40
C GLU A 236 0.63 0.54 -2.05
N PHE A 237 1.57 1.50 -1.94
CA PHE A 237 2.18 1.80 -0.66
C PHE A 237 1.15 2.28 0.36
N PHE A 238 0.20 3.13 -0.05
CA PHE A 238 -0.85 3.64 0.83
C PHE A 238 -1.88 2.57 1.17
N ASP A 239 -2.20 1.68 0.24
CA ASP A 239 -3.09 0.55 0.50
C ASP A 239 -2.53 -0.40 1.55
N VAL A 240 -1.21 -0.60 1.58
CA VAL A 240 -0.55 -1.50 2.53
C VAL A 240 -0.24 -0.83 3.87
N TYR A 241 0.17 0.44 3.86
CA TYR A 241 0.71 1.11 5.05
C TYR A 241 -0.14 2.27 5.58
N GLY A 242 -1.07 2.79 4.78
CA GLY A 242 -1.82 4.01 5.08
C GLY A 242 -2.75 3.93 6.29
N ASP A 243 -3.09 2.73 6.73
CA ASP A 243 -3.97 2.48 7.88
C ASP A 243 -3.23 2.47 9.23
N VAL A 244 -1.89 2.52 9.23
CA VAL A 244 -1.08 2.48 10.45
C VAL A 244 -0.30 3.77 10.62
N ALA A 245 -0.56 4.51 11.69
CA ALA A 245 0.08 5.80 11.99
C ALA A 245 1.64 5.74 11.97
N PHE A 246 2.19 4.59 12.34
CA PHE A 246 3.63 4.33 12.28
C PHE A 246 4.21 4.45 10.87
N PHE A 247 3.47 4.03 9.84
CA PHE A 247 3.94 4.05 8.45
C PHE A 247 3.59 5.32 7.71
N ASN A 248 2.51 5.99 8.06
CA ASN A 248 2.02 7.18 7.37
C ASN A 248 3.04 8.33 7.28
N ARG A 249 3.99 8.39 8.20
CA ARG A 249 5.03 9.42 8.26
C ARG A 249 6.42 8.95 7.84
N GLN A 250 6.56 7.72 7.39
CA GLN A 250 7.84 7.20 6.94
C GLN A 250 8.07 7.49 5.47
N SER A 251 9.29 7.94 5.13
CA SER A 251 9.78 7.99 3.76
C SER A 251 10.68 6.78 3.50
N ARG A 252 10.19 5.79 2.77
CA ARG A 252 10.91 4.55 2.50
C ARG A 252 11.57 4.60 1.14
N VAL A 253 12.88 4.55 1.10
CA VAL A 253 13.67 4.50 -0.14
C VAL A 253 14.16 3.09 -0.40
N ALA A 254 14.99 2.53 0.48
CA ALA A 254 15.54 1.18 0.32
C ALA A 254 14.48 0.09 0.53
N LEU A 255 13.56 0.31 1.47
CA LEU A 255 12.51 -0.65 1.85
C LEU A 255 11.15 -0.34 1.20
N ARG A 256 11.13 0.40 0.08
CA ARG A 256 9.87 0.83 -0.57
C ARG A 256 8.95 -0.30 -0.98
N ASN A 257 9.51 -1.46 -1.31
CA ASN A 257 8.75 -2.63 -1.75
C ASN A 257 8.35 -3.58 -0.61
N ASN A 258 8.85 -3.35 0.62
CA ASN A 258 8.50 -4.19 1.76
C ASN A 258 7.04 -3.98 2.15
N GLY A 259 6.30 -5.09 2.26
CA GLY A 259 4.86 -5.10 2.50
C GLY A 259 4.01 -4.94 1.23
N VAL A 260 4.64 -4.70 0.07
CA VAL A 260 3.99 -4.59 -1.24
C VAL A 260 4.23 -5.83 -2.06
N VAL A 261 5.50 -6.19 -2.25
CA VAL A 261 5.92 -7.34 -3.06
C VAL A 261 5.86 -8.62 -2.25
N ASP A 262 5.29 -9.66 -2.82
CA ASP A 262 5.42 -11.02 -2.28
C ASP A 262 6.86 -11.50 -2.49
N PRO A 263 7.61 -11.80 -1.41
CA PRO A 263 9.03 -12.17 -1.49
C PRO A 263 9.28 -13.48 -2.25
N GLU A 264 8.27 -14.31 -2.44
CA GLU A 264 8.37 -15.57 -3.21
C GLU A 264 7.88 -15.42 -4.66
N SER A 265 7.38 -14.23 -5.05
CA SER A 265 6.89 -13.97 -6.40
C SER A 265 7.95 -13.28 -7.28
N PHE A 266 8.56 -14.04 -8.18
CA PHE A 266 9.50 -13.49 -9.16
C PHE A 266 8.83 -12.45 -10.08
N ASP A 267 7.62 -12.74 -10.56
CA ASP A 267 6.90 -11.83 -11.46
C ASP A 267 6.54 -10.51 -10.76
N GLU A 268 6.15 -10.52 -9.48
CA GLU A 268 5.98 -9.28 -8.71
C GLU A 268 7.29 -8.51 -8.60
N PHE A 269 8.38 -9.19 -8.26
CA PHE A 269 9.67 -8.53 -8.13
C PHE A 269 10.10 -7.84 -9.44
N ILE A 270 9.86 -8.47 -10.60
CA ILE A 270 10.13 -7.88 -11.92
C ILE A 270 9.19 -6.69 -12.20
N HIS A 271 7.88 -6.84 -11.95
CA HIS A 271 6.90 -5.76 -12.12
C HIS A 271 7.32 -4.49 -11.36
N TYR A 272 7.78 -4.64 -10.12
CA TYR A 272 8.34 -3.56 -9.30
C TYR A 272 9.79 -3.19 -9.64
N LYS A 273 10.23 -3.46 -10.88
CA LYS A 273 11.55 -3.12 -11.43
C LYS A 273 12.73 -3.86 -10.77
N GLY A 274 12.47 -5.04 -10.22
CA GLY A 274 13.52 -5.95 -9.76
C GLY A 274 14.47 -6.30 -10.90
N PHE A 275 15.75 -6.45 -10.59
CA PHE A 275 16.84 -6.71 -11.52
C PHE A 275 17.06 -5.66 -12.63
N LYS A 276 16.31 -4.55 -12.70
CA LYS A 276 16.53 -3.50 -13.69
C LYS A 276 17.96 -2.95 -13.65
N ALA A 277 18.46 -2.66 -12.45
CA ALA A 277 19.82 -2.17 -12.29
C ALA A 277 20.86 -3.23 -12.72
N LEU A 278 20.63 -4.50 -12.36
CA LEU A 278 21.50 -5.61 -12.78
C LEU A 278 21.54 -5.73 -14.31
N ALA A 279 20.39 -5.70 -14.97
CA ALA A 279 20.33 -5.75 -16.44
C ALA A 279 21.11 -4.58 -17.07
N THR A 280 21.02 -3.38 -16.49
CA THR A 280 21.79 -2.20 -16.95
C THR A 280 23.31 -2.42 -16.78
N VAL A 281 23.73 -2.96 -15.65
CA VAL A 281 25.14 -3.25 -15.37
C VAL A 281 25.69 -4.29 -16.32
N LEU A 282 24.98 -5.38 -16.52
CA LEU A 282 25.40 -6.47 -17.40
C LEU A 282 25.46 -6.04 -18.87
N GLU A 283 24.48 -5.27 -19.33
CA GLU A 283 24.50 -4.74 -20.71
C GLU A 283 25.67 -3.81 -20.94
N ARG A 284 26.00 -2.99 -19.93
CA ARG A 284 27.11 -2.04 -20.04
C ARG A 284 28.47 -2.71 -19.98
N GLY A 285 28.63 -3.78 -19.21
CA GLY A 285 29.87 -4.54 -19.08
C GLY A 285 31.05 -3.75 -18.51
N ASP A 286 30.80 -2.66 -17.78
CA ASP A 286 31.80 -1.73 -17.24
C ASP A 286 31.80 -1.72 -15.70
N PRO A 287 32.67 -2.49 -15.04
CA PRO A 287 32.76 -2.53 -13.57
C PRO A 287 33.15 -1.18 -12.97
N GLN A 288 33.99 -0.39 -13.67
CA GLN A 288 34.43 0.91 -13.14
C GLN A 288 33.25 1.88 -13.05
N TRP A 289 32.38 1.88 -14.02
CA TRP A 289 31.16 2.68 -13.99
C TRP A 289 30.30 2.38 -12.73
N VAL A 290 30.19 1.12 -12.30
CA VAL A 290 29.45 0.76 -11.09
C VAL A 290 30.08 1.38 -9.86
N ILE A 291 31.43 1.30 -9.76
CA ILE A 291 32.18 1.92 -8.66
C ILE A 291 31.96 3.43 -8.64
N ASP A 292 32.05 4.07 -9.80
CA ASP A 292 31.86 5.51 -9.95
C ASP A 292 30.44 5.96 -9.56
N GLU A 293 29.39 5.24 -9.97
CA GLU A 293 28.00 5.55 -9.60
C GLU A 293 27.76 5.39 -8.10
N VAL A 294 28.25 4.33 -7.47
CA VAL A 294 28.14 4.13 -6.02
C VAL A 294 28.90 5.22 -5.25
N THR A 295 30.08 5.58 -5.72
CA THR A 295 30.91 6.64 -5.12
C THR A 295 30.23 8.00 -5.26
N LYS A 296 29.72 8.33 -6.44
CA LYS A 296 28.96 9.56 -6.72
C LYS A 296 27.70 9.67 -5.89
N ALA A 297 26.99 8.56 -5.71
CA ALA A 297 25.82 8.48 -4.84
C ALA A 297 26.14 8.65 -3.34
N ARG A 298 27.41 8.62 -2.96
CA ARG A 298 27.90 8.65 -1.56
C ARG A 298 27.21 7.62 -0.66
N LEU A 299 26.89 6.46 -1.25
CA LEU A 299 26.27 5.36 -0.51
C LEU A 299 27.22 4.86 0.57
N ARG A 300 26.71 4.73 1.80
CA ARG A 300 27.46 4.26 2.95
C ARG A 300 26.75 3.10 3.63
N GLY A 301 27.53 2.17 4.18
CA GLY A 301 27.01 1.17 5.09
C GLY A 301 26.39 1.81 6.34
N ARG A 302 25.47 1.10 6.95
CA ARG A 302 24.79 1.49 8.20
C ARG A 302 24.95 0.43 9.30
N GLY A 303 25.74 -0.60 9.04
CA GLY A 303 26.21 -1.52 10.06
C GLY A 303 27.14 -0.81 11.01
N GLY A 304 27.00 -1.04 12.31
CA GLY A 304 27.87 -0.48 13.35
C GLY A 304 29.25 -1.12 13.37
#